data_bddf5677eb9374c0eadddbdac6667b4f
#
_entry.id   bddf5677eb9374c0eadddbdac6667b4f
#
_cell.length_a   1.000
_cell.length_b   1.000
_cell.length_c   1.000
_cell.angle_alpha   90.00
_cell.angle_beta   90.00
_cell.angle_gamma   90.00
#
_symmetry.space_group_name_H-M   'P 1'
#
loop_
_entity.id
_entity.type
_entity.pdbx_description
1 polymer ?
#
loop_
_entity_poly.entity_id
_entity_poly.type
_entity_poly.pdbx_seq_one_letter_code
_entity_poly.pdbx_strand_id
1 'polypeptide(L)'
;KRQKMKKTFVGAVAALLFMFCFSLHPVSAQAAEHMLQMENDEWVCYTGGQRDNSYTGMAVNEYGWWYLTDGEIDWDYTGMACNEYGWWYMNNGALDLSYTGIADVNGEPWYVVNGTIDFSYNGMVNASGSWWYLNQNKVDTDFTGLALNEYGWWYINAGEIDFSYTGLGYNEYGWWYVDNGTVDLSYTGMAQLGYDWWYVTNGVLDRDYTGMTVYDGNWYYLINGFLDRSYEGLADNEYGWWYISNGTIDFTYNGMAANEYGWWYVSNGTID
;
A
#
# COMPACT_ATOMS: atom_id res chain seq x y z
N LYS A 1 -30.33 -27.49 11.14
CA LYS A 1 -30.82 -27.35 12.55
C LYS A 1 -30.96 -25.85 12.80
N ARG A 2 -32.22 -25.34 12.67
CA ARG A 2 -32.55 -23.94 12.97
C ARG A 2 -32.26 -23.69 14.46
N GLN A 3 -31.31 -22.82 14.78
CA GLN A 3 -31.07 -22.42 16.17
C GLN A 3 -32.14 -21.38 16.55
N LYS A 4 -33.00 -21.76 17.52
CA LYS A 4 -33.85 -20.77 18.18
C LYS A 4 -32.97 -19.74 18.88
N MET A 5 -33.06 -18.48 18.46
CA MET A 5 -32.39 -17.36 19.14
C MET A 5 -32.81 -17.36 20.62
N LYS A 6 -31.91 -17.73 21.49
CA LYS A 6 -32.05 -17.50 22.93
C LYS A 6 -31.94 -15.99 23.17
N LYS A 7 -32.98 -15.41 23.76
CA LYS A 7 -33.02 -14.06 24.27
C LYS A 7 -31.82 -13.85 25.20
N THR A 8 -30.70 -13.30 24.69
CA THR A 8 -29.60 -12.90 25.57
C THR A 8 -29.06 -11.56 25.07
N PHE A 9 -29.44 -10.52 25.75
CA PHE A 9 -28.86 -9.19 25.90
C PHE A 9 -27.77 -8.78 24.88
N VAL A 10 -28.17 -8.17 23.78
CA VAL A 10 -27.37 -7.26 22.96
C VAL A 10 -28.10 -5.92 22.70
N GLY A 11 -29.27 -5.75 23.30
CA GLY A 11 -30.18 -4.62 23.05
C GLY A 11 -29.81 -3.25 23.65
N ALA A 12 -28.71 -3.12 24.41
CA ALA A 12 -28.42 -1.84 25.10
C ALA A 12 -27.33 -0.98 24.43
N VAL A 13 -26.51 -1.51 23.50
CA VAL A 13 -25.42 -0.78 22.89
C VAL A 13 -25.79 -0.15 21.53
N ALA A 14 -26.71 -0.77 20.80
CA ALA A 14 -27.14 -0.26 19.50
C ALA A 14 -28.00 1.02 19.57
N ALA A 15 -28.75 1.20 20.67
CA ALA A 15 -29.60 2.39 20.85
C ALA A 15 -28.83 3.66 21.26
N LEU A 16 -27.62 3.53 21.80
CA LEU A 16 -26.81 4.67 22.26
C LEU A 16 -25.87 5.23 21.20
N LEU A 17 -25.55 4.46 20.14
CA LEU A 17 -24.73 4.93 19.01
C LEU A 17 -25.52 5.66 17.94
N PHE A 18 -26.85 5.61 17.98
CA PHE A 18 -27.73 6.40 17.11
C PHE A 18 -27.67 7.91 17.40
N MET A 19 -27.07 8.35 18.52
CA MET A 19 -27.04 9.76 18.93
C MET A 19 -25.76 10.53 18.52
N PHE A 20 -24.73 9.90 18.00
CA PHE A 20 -23.45 10.59 17.72
C PHE A 20 -23.18 10.97 16.26
N CYS A 21 -24.00 10.50 15.30
CA CYS A 21 -23.91 10.96 13.91
C CYS A 21 -24.87 12.11 13.55
N PHE A 22 -25.63 12.64 14.51
CA PHE A 22 -26.62 13.69 14.28
C PHE A 22 -26.20 15.09 14.77
N SER A 23 -25.04 15.57 14.40
CA SER A 23 -24.80 17.00 14.55
C SER A 23 -24.38 17.55 13.17
N LEU A 24 -25.41 17.98 12.40
CA LEU A 24 -25.36 19.19 11.53
C LEU A 24 -26.46 19.29 10.45
N HIS A 25 -27.49 18.41 10.42
CA HIS A 25 -28.66 18.70 9.60
C HIS A 25 -29.94 18.19 10.32
N PRO A 26 -31.05 18.95 10.33
CA PRO A 26 -32.32 18.40 10.79
C PRO A 26 -32.88 17.50 9.69
N VAL A 27 -32.44 16.25 9.69
CA VAL A 27 -33.11 15.19 8.91
C VAL A 27 -34.35 14.82 9.71
N SER A 28 -35.54 15.07 9.19
CA SER A 28 -36.75 14.43 9.66
C SER A 28 -36.48 12.93 9.73
N ALA A 29 -36.71 12.30 10.88
CA ALA A 29 -36.58 10.85 11.03
C ALA A 29 -37.51 10.17 10.01
N GLN A 30 -36.99 9.86 8.83
CA GLN A 30 -37.66 9.06 7.83
C GLN A 30 -37.54 7.61 8.32
N ALA A 31 -38.67 6.92 8.50
CA ALA A 31 -38.67 5.51 8.84
C ALA A 31 -37.88 4.76 7.77
N ALA A 32 -37.02 3.80 8.18
CA ALA A 32 -36.30 2.96 7.22
C ALA A 32 -37.27 2.35 6.21
N GLU A 33 -36.89 2.35 4.95
CA GLU A 33 -37.72 1.86 3.87
C GLU A 33 -37.99 0.35 3.98
N HIS A 34 -36.99 -0.41 4.50
CA HIS A 34 -37.02 -1.86 4.64
C HIS A 34 -36.99 -2.25 6.12
N MET A 35 -38.01 -2.92 6.58
CA MET A 35 -38.19 -3.30 7.98
C MET A 35 -38.46 -4.80 8.11
N LEU A 36 -37.98 -5.39 9.19
CA LEU A 36 -38.32 -6.75 9.57
C LEU A 36 -39.41 -6.74 10.64
N GLN A 37 -40.44 -7.53 10.44
CA GLN A 37 -41.50 -7.75 11.38
C GLN A 37 -41.60 -9.25 11.71
N MET A 38 -42.00 -9.56 12.95
CA MET A 38 -42.15 -10.95 13.39
C MET A 38 -43.56 -11.46 13.03
N GLU A 39 -43.58 -12.51 12.21
CA GLU A 39 -44.82 -13.23 11.83
C GLU A 39 -44.63 -14.73 12.04
N ASN A 40 -45.49 -15.37 12.82
CA ASN A 40 -45.46 -16.81 13.05
C ASN A 40 -44.10 -17.36 13.46
N ASP A 41 -43.37 -16.63 14.35
CA ASP A 41 -42.02 -16.94 14.81
C ASP A 41 -40.91 -16.80 13.73
N GLU A 42 -41.18 -16.14 12.59
CA GLU A 42 -40.20 -15.86 11.54
C GLU A 42 -40.11 -14.34 11.30
N TRP A 43 -38.87 -13.86 10.95
CA TRP A 43 -38.68 -12.49 10.52
C TRP A 43 -39.01 -12.33 9.04
N VAL A 44 -39.92 -11.40 8.73
CA VAL A 44 -40.39 -11.14 7.39
C VAL A 44 -40.08 -9.71 6.99
N CYS A 45 -39.59 -9.52 5.77
CA CYS A 45 -39.30 -8.20 5.22
C CYS A 45 -40.55 -7.46 4.78
N TYR A 46 -40.63 -6.18 5.12
CA TYR A 46 -41.61 -5.22 4.67
C TYR A 46 -40.92 -4.03 4.01
N THR A 47 -41.32 -3.68 2.77
CA THR A 47 -40.86 -2.52 2.02
C THR A 47 -42.03 -1.56 1.85
N GLY A 48 -41.91 -0.32 2.34
CA GLY A 48 -43.00 0.66 2.28
C GLY A 48 -44.30 0.19 2.94
N GLY A 49 -44.22 -0.69 3.94
CA GLY A 49 -45.36 -1.25 4.65
C GLY A 49 -46.05 -2.44 3.98
N GLN A 50 -45.49 -2.96 2.89
CA GLN A 50 -45.94 -4.18 2.21
C GLN A 50 -44.96 -5.31 2.35
N ARG A 51 -45.41 -6.53 2.54
CA ARG A 51 -44.56 -7.71 2.62
C ARG A 51 -43.75 -7.88 1.31
N ASP A 52 -42.44 -8.04 1.43
CA ASP A 52 -41.53 -8.17 0.30
C ASP A 52 -40.62 -9.40 0.47
N ASN A 53 -40.96 -10.48 -0.20
CA ASN A 53 -40.23 -11.74 -0.17
C ASN A 53 -39.08 -11.78 -1.22
N SER A 54 -38.88 -10.71 -1.96
CA SER A 54 -37.86 -10.64 -3.02
C SER A 54 -36.72 -9.66 -2.69
N TYR A 55 -36.85 -8.95 -1.57
CA TYR A 55 -35.85 -7.96 -1.18
C TYR A 55 -34.52 -8.60 -0.82
N THR A 56 -33.45 -8.09 -1.43
CA THR A 56 -32.05 -8.41 -1.09
C THR A 56 -31.31 -7.12 -0.70
N GLY A 57 -30.79 -7.06 0.51
CA GLY A 57 -30.14 -5.87 1.06
C GLY A 57 -30.32 -5.74 2.57
N MET A 58 -30.09 -4.55 3.10
CA MET A 58 -30.18 -4.30 4.55
C MET A 58 -31.58 -3.92 4.97
N ALA A 59 -32.10 -4.55 6.04
CA ALA A 59 -33.36 -4.21 6.70
C ALA A 59 -33.17 -4.15 8.23
N VAL A 60 -34.06 -3.42 8.91
CA VAL A 60 -33.92 -3.13 10.35
C VAL A 60 -35.08 -3.70 11.15
N ASN A 61 -34.80 -4.15 12.40
CA ASN A 61 -35.84 -4.41 13.43
C ASN A 61 -35.37 -3.83 14.78
N GLU A 62 -36.10 -4.12 15.85
CA GLU A 62 -35.77 -3.67 17.21
C GLU A 62 -34.40 -4.20 17.76
N TYR A 63 -33.80 -5.20 17.08
CA TYR A 63 -32.51 -5.79 17.48
C TYR A 63 -31.34 -5.26 16.67
N GLY A 64 -31.59 -4.55 15.52
CA GLY A 64 -30.54 -3.96 14.70
C GLY A 64 -30.74 -4.15 13.20
N TRP A 65 -29.66 -3.96 12.43
CA TRP A 65 -29.62 -4.11 10.99
C TRP A 65 -29.16 -5.51 10.59
N TRP A 66 -29.86 -6.06 9.58
CA TRP A 66 -29.65 -7.41 9.07
C TRP A 66 -29.55 -7.39 7.55
N TYR A 67 -28.74 -8.27 6.99
CA TYR A 67 -28.68 -8.50 5.56
C TYR A 67 -29.64 -9.60 5.17
N LEU A 68 -30.39 -9.36 4.11
CA LEU A 68 -31.41 -10.26 3.60
C LEU A 68 -31.06 -10.71 2.19
N THR A 69 -31.43 -11.95 1.87
CA THR A 69 -31.48 -12.49 0.52
C THR A 69 -32.87 -13.05 0.33
N ASP A 70 -33.57 -12.61 -0.76
CA ASP A 70 -34.93 -13.02 -1.09
C ASP A 70 -35.92 -12.89 0.08
N GLY A 71 -35.84 -11.76 0.81
CA GLY A 71 -36.76 -11.40 1.92
C GLY A 71 -36.50 -12.12 3.23
N GLU A 72 -35.52 -13.03 3.31
CA GLU A 72 -35.13 -13.75 4.52
C GLU A 72 -33.72 -13.30 5.00
N ILE A 73 -33.48 -13.33 6.34
CA ILE A 73 -32.14 -13.00 6.88
C ILE A 73 -31.15 -14.05 6.39
N ASP A 74 -30.10 -13.56 5.71
CA ASP A 74 -28.99 -14.38 5.22
C ASP A 74 -27.91 -14.50 6.29
N TRP A 75 -27.99 -15.57 7.08
CA TRP A 75 -27.06 -15.84 8.19
C TRP A 75 -25.64 -16.21 7.74
N ASP A 76 -25.43 -16.47 6.45
CA ASP A 76 -24.14 -16.82 5.89
C ASP A 76 -23.44 -15.61 5.27
N TYR A 77 -24.15 -14.49 5.10
CA TYR A 77 -23.58 -13.28 4.51
C TYR A 77 -22.57 -12.61 5.43
N THR A 78 -21.37 -12.42 4.91
CA THR A 78 -20.29 -11.65 5.55
C THR A 78 -19.62 -10.77 4.51
N GLY A 79 -19.58 -9.45 4.74
CA GLY A 79 -19.03 -8.48 3.79
C GLY A 79 -19.70 -7.11 3.90
N MET A 80 -19.41 -6.23 2.94
CA MET A 80 -19.97 -4.88 2.91
C MET A 80 -21.35 -4.86 2.28
N ALA A 81 -22.28 -4.17 2.92
CA ALA A 81 -23.62 -3.88 2.41
C ALA A 81 -23.93 -2.40 2.58
N CYS A 82 -24.82 -1.86 1.72
CA CYS A 82 -25.21 -0.46 1.82
C CYS A 82 -26.71 -0.30 2.12
N ASN A 83 -27.04 0.80 2.79
CA ASN A 83 -28.37 1.32 2.95
C ASN A 83 -28.39 2.84 2.73
N GLU A 84 -29.48 3.52 3.03
CA GLU A 84 -29.63 4.98 2.90
C GLU A 84 -28.66 5.81 3.77
N TYR A 85 -27.99 5.17 4.75
CA TYR A 85 -27.06 5.84 5.66
C TYR A 85 -25.59 5.61 5.29
N GLY A 86 -25.29 4.65 4.38
CA GLY A 86 -23.92 4.39 3.94
C GLY A 86 -23.57 2.91 3.79
N TRP A 87 -22.26 2.63 3.81
CA TRP A 87 -21.70 1.29 3.72
C TRP A 87 -21.37 0.73 5.09
N TRP A 88 -21.77 -0.52 5.33
CA TRP A 88 -21.69 -1.18 6.62
C TRP A 88 -21.13 -2.59 6.48
N TYR A 89 -20.33 -3.02 7.45
CA TYR A 89 -19.83 -4.38 7.47
C TYR A 89 -20.81 -5.30 8.19
N MET A 90 -21.18 -6.35 7.49
CA MET A 90 -22.07 -7.41 7.99
C MET A 90 -21.25 -8.64 8.33
N ASN A 91 -21.60 -9.32 9.41
CA ASN A 91 -20.95 -10.55 9.84
C ASN A 91 -22.04 -11.56 10.23
N ASN A 92 -22.09 -12.70 9.51
CA ASN A 92 -23.17 -13.67 9.69
C ASN A 92 -24.57 -13.02 9.64
N GLY A 93 -24.80 -12.18 8.64
CA GLY A 93 -26.08 -11.49 8.40
C GLY A 93 -26.37 -10.31 9.31
N ALA A 94 -25.61 -10.06 10.37
CA ALA A 94 -25.80 -8.97 11.32
C ALA A 94 -24.79 -7.84 11.11
N LEU A 95 -25.21 -6.58 11.35
CA LEU A 95 -24.30 -5.43 11.40
C LEU A 95 -23.23 -5.63 12.47
N ASP A 96 -21.97 -5.55 12.08
CA ASP A 96 -20.81 -5.67 12.98
C ASP A 96 -20.03 -4.36 13.09
N LEU A 97 -20.32 -3.56 14.09
CA LEU A 97 -19.61 -2.30 14.38
C LEU A 97 -18.25 -2.51 15.06
N SER A 98 -17.85 -3.74 15.34
CA SER A 98 -16.53 -4.03 15.92
C SER A 98 -15.46 -4.26 14.85
N TYR A 99 -15.86 -4.49 13.60
CA TYR A 99 -14.93 -4.77 12.53
C TYR A 99 -14.09 -3.54 12.16
N THR A 100 -12.77 -3.72 12.13
CA THR A 100 -11.81 -2.78 11.54
C THR A 100 -10.82 -3.57 10.71
N GLY A 101 -10.70 -3.24 9.42
CA GLY A 101 -9.88 -4.00 8.48
C GLY A 101 -10.10 -3.58 7.03
N ILE A 102 -9.54 -4.35 6.11
CA ILE A 102 -9.80 -4.19 4.68
C ILE A 102 -10.97 -5.10 4.30
N ALA A 103 -11.97 -4.54 3.61
CA ALA A 103 -13.10 -5.28 3.08
C ALA A 103 -13.37 -4.90 1.62
N ASP A 104 -13.86 -5.86 0.84
CA ASP A 104 -14.20 -5.66 -0.57
C ASP A 104 -15.54 -4.93 -0.74
N VAL A 105 -15.57 -3.94 -1.64
CA VAL A 105 -16.80 -3.31 -2.13
C VAL A 105 -16.76 -3.32 -3.66
N ASN A 106 -17.55 -4.20 -4.27
CA ASN A 106 -17.64 -4.34 -5.72
C ASN A 106 -16.31 -4.63 -6.43
N GLY A 107 -15.46 -5.46 -5.82
CA GLY A 107 -14.14 -5.82 -6.37
C GLY A 107 -13.02 -4.84 -5.99
N GLU A 108 -13.31 -3.88 -5.12
CA GLU A 108 -12.32 -2.89 -4.68
C GLU A 108 -12.10 -2.96 -3.16
N PRO A 109 -10.84 -2.96 -2.69
CA PRO A 109 -10.53 -3.05 -1.27
C PRO A 109 -10.64 -1.68 -0.59
N TRP A 110 -11.46 -1.61 0.46
CA TRP A 110 -11.68 -0.41 1.27
C TRP A 110 -11.32 -0.63 2.72
N TYR A 111 -10.83 0.41 3.36
CA TYR A 111 -10.56 0.39 4.80
C TYR A 111 -11.84 0.69 5.57
N VAL A 112 -12.21 -0.23 6.44
CA VAL A 112 -13.40 -0.16 7.29
C VAL A 112 -12.96 0.08 8.73
N VAL A 113 -13.56 1.04 9.39
CA VAL A 113 -13.32 1.36 10.80
C VAL A 113 -14.64 1.33 11.55
N ASN A 114 -14.71 0.54 12.62
CA ASN A 114 -15.93 0.39 13.41
C ASN A 114 -17.16 0.07 12.53
N GLY A 115 -17.00 -0.87 11.59
CA GLY A 115 -18.05 -1.36 10.72
C GLY A 115 -18.49 -0.44 9.60
N THR A 116 -17.84 0.72 9.39
CA THR A 116 -18.19 1.69 8.34
C THR A 116 -16.98 2.21 7.58
N ILE A 117 -17.20 2.75 6.37
CA ILE A 117 -16.15 3.40 5.57
C ILE A 117 -16.03 4.87 5.98
N ASP A 118 -14.80 5.29 6.34
CA ASP A 118 -14.46 6.71 6.55
C ASP A 118 -13.70 7.24 5.33
N PHE A 119 -14.37 7.95 4.43
CA PHE A 119 -13.80 8.45 3.18
C PHE A 119 -12.72 9.55 3.35
N SER A 120 -12.41 9.95 4.57
CA SER A 120 -11.42 11.00 4.83
C SER A 120 -9.99 10.50 5.02
N TYR A 121 -9.79 9.18 5.17
CA TYR A 121 -8.50 8.64 5.55
C TYR A 121 -7.53 8.52 4.35
N ASN A 122 -6.28 8.94 4.56
CA ASN A 122 -5.18 8.82 3.61
C ASN A 122 -3.91 8.38 4.33
N GLY A 123 -3.05 7.62 3.65
CA GLY A 123 -1.76 7.18 4.19
C GLY A 123 -1.71 5.72 4.57
N MET A 124 -0.75 5.34 5.41
CA MET A 124 -0.49 3.95 5.76
C MET A 124 -1.37 3.47 6.92
N VAL A 125 -1.98 2.30 6.77
CA VAL A 125 -2.71 1.61 7.85
C VAL A 125 -2.25 0.17 8.00
N ASN A 126 -2.24 -0.31 9.24
CA ASN A 126 -2.10 -1.73 9.53
C ASN A 126 -3.50 -2.34 9.69
N ALA A 127 -3.87 -3.22 8.77
CA ALA A 127 -5.17 -3.85 8.77
C ALA A 127 -5.11 -5.25 8.15
N SER A 128 -5.90 -6.18 8.66
CA SER A 128 -5.98 -7.56 8.15
C SER A 128 -4.63 -8.28 8.07
N GLY A 129 -3.68 -7.90 8.95
CA GLY A 129 -2.35 -8.53 9.03
C GLY A 129 -1.28 -7.97 8.09
N SER A 130 -1.61 -6.95 7.30
CA SER A 130 -0.69 -6.26 6.38
C SER A 130 -0.73 -4.74 6.55
N TRP A 131 0.27 -4.05 5.98
CA TRP A 131 0.29 -2.61 5.85
C TRP A 131 -0.16 -2.19 4.46
N TRP A 132 -1.14 -1.28 4.40
CA TRP A 132 -1.79 -0.80 3.19
C TRP A 132 -1.62 0.70 3.03
N TYR A 133 -1.40 1.15 1.79
CA TYR A 133 -1.43 2.56 1.46
C TYR A 133 -2.82 2.95 0.93
N LEU A 134 -3.44 3.92 1.59
CA LEU A 134 -4.79 4.38 1.30
C LEU A 134 -4.78 5.76 0.65
N ASN A 135 -5.66 5.92 -0.33
CA ASN A 135 -6.03 7.18 -0.94
C ASN A 135 -7.55 7.31 -0.88
N GLN A 136 -8.05 8.32 -0.15
CA GLN A 136 -9.49 8.50 0.13
C GLN A 136 -10.15 7.23 0.69
N ASN A 137 -9.46 6.61 1.63
CA ASN A 137 -9.87 5.38 2.33
C ASN A 137 -9.94 4.09 1.50
N LYS A 138 -9.61 4.15 0.23
CA LYS A 138 -9.46 2.99 -0.66
C LYS A 138 -7.99 2.59 -0.71
N VAL A 139 -7.71 1.29 -0.78
CA VAL A 139 -6.35 0.83 -1.08
C VAL A 139 -5.97 1.31 -2.47
N ASP A 140 -4.89 2.09 -2.55
CA ASP A 140 -4.38 2.61 -3.83
C ASP A 140 -3.47 1.57 -4.48
N THR A 141 -4.06 0.64 -5.22
CA THR A 141 -3.34 -0.44 -5.89
C THR A 141 -2.46 0.04 -7.05
N ASP A 142 -2.61 1.29 -7.48
CA ASP A 142 -1.74 1.90 -8.50
C ASP A 142 -0.50 2.57 -7.87
N PHE A 143 -0.51 2.80 -6.55
CA PHE A 143 0.61 3.44 -5.87
C PHE A 143 1.80 2.49 -5.75
N THR A 144 2.95 2.95 -6.25
CA THR A 144 4.26 2.33 -6.09
C THR A 144 5.28 3.40 -5.75
N GLY A 145 5.99 3.25 -4.63
CA GLY A 145 6.94 4.25 -4.14
C GLY A 145 7.16 4.15 -2.63
N LEU A 146 7.66 5.21 -2.03
CA LEU A 146 7.90 5.25 -0.59
C LEU A 146 6.75 5.94 0.14
N ALA A 147 6.27 5.33 1.21
CA ALA A 147 5.29 5.90 2.13
C ALA A 147 5.76 5.80 3.58
N LEU A 148 5.33 6.78 4.39
CA LEU A 148 5.72 6.90 5.80
C LEU A 148 4.64 6.35 6.72
N ASN A 149 5.08 5.57 7.74
CA ASN A 149 4.26 5.27 8.91
C ASN A 149 5.03 5.58 10.20
N GLU A 150 4.52 5.21 11.37
CA GLU A 150 5.15 5.43 12.68
C GLU A 150 6.50 4.73 12.87
N TYR A 151 6.83 3.75 12.00
CA TYR A 151 8.11 2.99 12.07
C TYR A 151 9.15 3.47 11.07
N GLY A 152 8.76 4.33 10.09
CA GLY A 152 9.68 4.87 9.10
C GLY A 152 9.14 4.83 7.67
N TRP A 153 10.05 4.98 6.70
CA TRP A 153 9.75 4.94 5.27
C TRP A 153 9.82 3.52 4.72
N TRP A 154 8.75 3.11 4.03
CA TRP A 154 8.60 1.78 3.46
C TRP A 154 8.31 1.83 1.98
N TYR A 155 8.82 0.83 1.26
CA TYR A 155 8.50 0.67 -0.15
C TYR A 155 7.16 -0.02 -0.33
N ILE A 156 6.30 0.64 -1.06
CA ILE A 156 4.95 0.18 -1.39
C ILE A 156 4.94 -0.28 -2.84
N ASN A 157 4.35 -1.42 -3.08
CA ASN A 157 4.12 -1.97 -4.40
C ASN A 157 2.66 -2.37 -4.52
N ALA A 158 1.94 -1.77 -5.48
CA ALA A 158 0.51 -2.01 -5.66
C ALA A 158 -0.31 -1.83 -4.36
N GLY A 159 0.02 -0.78 -3.58
CA GLY A 159 -0.71 -0.41 -2.36
C GLY A 159 -0.37 -1.19 -1.10
N GLU A 160 0.55 -2.16 -1.15
CA GLU A 160 0.99 -2.95 0.00
C GLU A 160 2.51 -2.82 0.22
N ILE A 161 3.00 -2.95 1.46
CA ILE A 161 4.45 -2.98 1.71
C ILE A 161 5.07 -4.21 1.03
N ASP A 162 6.09 -3.98 0.22
CA ASP A 162 6.91 -5.04 -0.37
C ASP A 162 8.22 -5.20 0.42
N PHE A 163 8.23 -6.13 1.37
CA PHE A 163 9.41 -6.47 2.17
C PHE A 163 10.52 -7.16 1.39
N SER A 164 10.27 -7.54 0.14
CA SER A 164 11.29 -8.19 -0.70
C SER A 164 12.07 -7.19 -1.57
N TYR A 165 11.61 -5.96 -1.66
CA TYR A 165 12.20 -4.95 -2.53
C TYR A 165 13.55 -4.46 -2.00
N THR A 166 14.56 -4.48 -2.87
CA THR A 166 15.87 -3.84 -2.65
C THR A 166 16.26 -3.07 -3.91
N GLY A 167 16.58 -1.78 -3.76
CA GLY A 167 16.88 -0.87 -4.88
C GLY A 167 16.58 0.58 -4.55
N LEU A 168 16.26 1.39 -5.57
CA LEU A 168 15.93 2.80 -5.38
C LEU A 168 14.42 3.01 -5.35
N GLY A 169 13.91 3.59 -4.27
CA GLY A 169 12.51 4.03 -4.10
C GLY A 169 12.39 5.55 -4.11
N TYR A 170 11.24 6.06 -4.55
CA TYR A 170 10.99 7.50 -4.70
C TYR A 170 9.87 7.98 -3.77
N ASN A 171 10.04 9.21 -3.24
CA ASN A 171 8.99 10.01 -2.61
C ASN A 171 9.15 11.49 -3.00
N GLU A 172 8.35 12.38 -2.39
CA GLU A 172 8.38 13.84 -2.63
C GLU A 172 9.73 14.51 -2.31
N TYR A 173 10.60 13.83 -1.53
CA TYR A 173 11.93 14.34 -1.16
C TYR A 173 13.05 13.84 -2.08
N GLY A 174 12.76 12.83 -2.93
CA GLY A 174 13.73 12.30 -3.90
C GLY A 174 13.84 10.79 -3.93
N TRP A 175 15.01 10.29 -4.40
CA TRP A 175 15.31 8.87 -4.51
C TRP A 175 16.16 8.40 -3.33
N TRP A 176 15.75 7.27 -2.76
CA TRP A 176 16.35 6.68 -1.56
C TRP A 176 16.68 5.21 -1.79
N TYR A 177 17.74 4.75 -1.18
CA TYR A 177 18.04 3.32 -1.19
C TYR A 177 17.15 2.58 -0.19
N VAL A 178 16.60 1.49 -0.66
CA VAL A 178 15.71 0.60 0.08
C VAL A 178 16.39 -0.75 0.18
N ASP A 179 16.40 -1.32 1.36
CA ASP A 179 16.81 -2.70 1.62
C ASP A 179 15.71 -3.45 2.38
N ASN A 180 15.26 -4.59 1.80
CA ASN A 180 14.17 -5.38 2.37
C ASN A 180 12.93 -4.53 2.71
N GLY A 181 12.52 -3.67 1.77
CA GLY A 181 11.32 -2.84 1.87
C GLY A 181 11.44 -1.60 2.75
N THR A 182 12.57 -1.36 3.43
CA THR A 182 12.77 -0.18 4.28
C THR A 182 13.92 0.70 3.79
N VAL A 183 13.83 2.02 3.99
CA VAL A 183 14.89 2.96 3.62
C VAL A 183 16.10 2.71 4.50
N ASP A 184 17.27 2.48 3.87
CA ASP A 184 18.56 2.31 4.54
C ASP A 184 19.47 3.53 4.32
N LEU A 185 19.59 4.39 5.33
CA LEU A 185 20.43 5.58 5.31
C LEU A 185 21.92 5.28 5.55
N SER A 186 22.29 4.05 5.83
CA SER A 186 23.68 3.65 6.00
C SER A 186 24.37 3.22 4.72
N TYR A 187 23.58 2.93 3.67
CA TYR A 187 24.10 2.42 2.40
C TYR A 187 24.84 3.49 1.62
N THR A 188 26.04 3.15 1.15
CA THR A 188 26.81 3.92 0.17
C THR A 188 27.38 2.98 -0.86
N GLY A 189 27.10 3.23 -2.16
CA GLY A 189 27.50 2.35 -3.25
C GLY A 189 26.58 2.43 -4.45
N MET A 190 26.66 1.43 -5.33
CA MET A 190 25.81 1.37 -6.53
C MET A 190 24.46 0.73 -6.23
N ALA A 191 23.38 1.33 -6.75
CA ALA A 191 22.03 0.78 -6.69
C ALA A 191 21.37 0.80 -8.06
N GLN A 192 20.49 -0.17 -8.32
CA GLN A 192 19.80 -0.29 -9.60
C GLN A 192 18.46 0.45 -9.58
N LEU A 193 18.17 1.13 -10.70
CA LEU A 193 16.85 1.70 -11.00
C LEU A 193 16.46 1.31 -12.44
N GLY A 194 15.52 0.39 -12.57
CA GLY A 194 15.19 -0.21 -13.87
C GLY A 194 16.37 -0.98 -14.44
N TYR A 195 16.90 -0.57 -15.59
CA TYR A 195 18.09 -1.17 -16.23
C TYR A 195 19.37 -0.39 -15.94
N ASP A 196 19.27 0.74 -15.24
CA ASP A 196 20.36 1.67 -15.02
C ASP A 196 20.92 1.56 -13.60
N TRP A 197 22.22 1.91 -13.47
CA TRP A 197 22.94 1.88 -12.22
C TRP A 197 23.33 3.28 -11.77
N TRP A 198 23.07 3.57 -10.50
CA TRP A 198 23.27 4.87 -9.89
C TRP A 198 24.10 4.78 -8.62
N TYR A 199 24.79 5.85 -8.29
CA TYR A 199 25.52 5.97 -7.02
C TYR A 199 24.59 6.52 -5.93
N VAL A 200 24.76 5.95 -4.75
CA VAL A 200 24.05 6.32 -3.54
C VAL A 200 25.05 6.68 -2.47
N THR A 201 24.84 7.78 -1.77
CA THR A 201 25.62 8.20 -0.60
C THR A 201 24.70 8.36 0.60
N ASN A 202 24.97 7.61 1.68
CA ASN A 202 24.17 7.63 2.90
C ASN A 202 22.65 7.46 2.61
N GLY A 203 22.32 6.48 1.79
CA GLY A 203 20.94 6.15 1.43
C GLY A 203 20.29 7.08 0.42
N VAL A 204 20.94 8.14 -0.03
CA VAL A 204 20.40 9.13 -0.98
C VAL A 204 21.06 8.99 -2.34
N LEU A 205 20.27 9.05 -3.41
CA LEU A 205 20.82 9.09 -4.78
C LEU A 205 21.76 10.29 -4.92
N ASP A 206 23.03 10.04 -5.25
CA ASP A 206 24.08 11.06 -5.38
C ASP A 206 24.39 11.33 -6.87
N ARG A 207 23.89 12.43 -7.39
CA ARG A 207 24.10 12.84 -8.78
C ARG A 207 25.39 13.65 -9.00
N ASP A 208 26.11 13.95 -7.94
CA ASP A 208 27.36 14.72 -8.02
C ASP A 208 28.58 13.79 -8.04
N TYR A 209 28.40 12.51 -7.71
CA TYR A 209 29.50 11.53 -7.70
C TYR A 209 30.04 11.29 -9.10
N THR A 210 31.34 11.46 -9.28
CA THR A 210 32.08 11.06 -10.50
C THR A 210 33.35 10.36 -10.08
N GLY A 211 33.57 9.14 -10.59
CA GLY A 211 34.75 8.34 -10.23
C GLY A 211 34.49 6.84 -10.31
N MET A 212 35.43 6.08 -9.84
CA MET A 212 35.39 4.63 -9.79
C MET A 212 34.77 4.16 -8.46
N THR A 213 33.92 3.16 -8.53
CA THR A 213 33.36 2.47 -7.35
C THR A 213 33.30 0.97 -7.58
N VAL A 214 33.28 0.19 -6.49
CA VAL A 214 33.18 -1.26 -6.56
C VAL A 214 31.76 -1.73 -6.33
N TYR A 215 31.31 -2.69 -7.15
CA TYR A 215 30.06 -3.41 -6.95
C TYR A 215 30.25 -4.87 -7.34
N ASP A 216 29.83 -5.80 -6.50
CA ASP A 216 29.97 -7.25 -6.69
C ASP A 216 31.41 -7.67 -7.14
N GLY A 217 32.40 -7.06 -6.49
CA GLY A 217 33.84 -7.36 -6.75
C GLY A 217 34.41 -6.78 -8.04
N ASN A 218 33.64 -6.02 -8.82
CA ASN A 218 34.10 -5.38 -10.05
C ASN A 218 34.08 -3.85 -9.89
N TRP A 219 35.03 -3.19 -10.61
CA TRP A 219 35.15 -1.74 -10.64
C TRP A 219 34.35 -1.16 -11.79
N TYR A 220 33.57 -0.12 -11.48
CA TYR A 220 32.73 0.60 -12.43
C TYR A 220 33.03 2.10 -12.40
N TYR A 221 32.92 2.76 -13.54
CA TYR A 221 33.10 4.21 -13.67
C TYR A 221 31.77 4.92 -13.83
N LEU A 222 31.53 5.89 -12.96
CA LEU A 222 30.32 6.68 -12.95
C LEU A 222 30.61 8.15 -13.22
N ILE A 223 29.71 8.83 -13.91
CA ILE A 223 29.70 10.28 -14.11
C ILE A 223 28.36 10.83 -13.67
N ASN A 224 28.39 11.85 -12.81
CA ASN A 224 27.16 12.48 -12.26
C ASN A 224 26.21 11.44 -11.63
N GLY A 225 26.77 10.51 -10.89
CA GLY A 225 26.04 9.43 -10.23
C GLY A 225 25.57 8.29 -11.12
N PHE A 226 25.83 8.33 -12.42
CA PHE A 226 25.31 7.37 -13.39
C PHE A 226 26.46 6.51 -13.98
N LEU A 227 26.24 5.19 -14.12
CA LEU A 227 27.18 4.30 -14.78
C LEU A 227 27.33 4.67 -16.25
N ASP A 228 28.51 5.19 -16.61
CA ASP A 228 28.80 5.60 -17.99
C ASP A 228 29.48 4.48 -18.80
N ARG A 229 28.68 3.78 -19.58
CA ARG A 229 29.16 2.74 -20.50
C ARG A 229 29.80 3.30 -21.77
N SER A 230 29.73 4.60 -22.01
CA SER A 230 30.35 5.24 -23.18
C SER A 230 31.76 5.77 -22.90
N TYR A 231 32.16 5.83 -21.63
CA TYR A 231 33.47 6.35 -21.27
C TYR A 231 34.60 5.40 -21.74
N GLU A 232 35.58 6.00 -22.39
CA GLU A 232 36.79 5.37 -22.88
C GLU A 232 37.98 6.20 -22.42
N GLY A 233 38.80 5.71 -21.50
CA GLY A 233 39.97 6.48 -21.02
C GLY A 233 40.48 6.03 -19.67
N LEU A 234 41.38 6.83 -19.09
CA LEU A 234 41.96 6.56 -17.81
C LEU A 234 41.11 7.13 -16.67
N ALA A 235 40.86 6.32 -15.66
CA ALA A 235 40.30 6.76 -14.38
C ALA A 235 41.06 6.15 -13.23
N ASP A 236 41.10 6.84 -12.08
CA ASP A 236 41.81 6.40 -10.91
C ASP A 236 40.88 5.86 -9.80
N ASN A 237 41.47 4.99 -8.98
CA ASN A 237 40.93 4.55 -7.72
C ASN A 237 42.05 4.46 -6.67
N GLU A 238 41.78 3.95 -5.49
CA GLU A 238 42.74 3.77 -4.41
C GLU A 238 43.96 2.89 -4.75
N TYR A 239 43.89 2.12 -5.86
CA TYR A 239 44.97 1.23 -6.30
C TYR A 239 45.78 1.79 -7.47
N GLY A 240 45.35 2.91 -8.07
CA GLY A 240 46.05 3.56 -9.17
C GLY A 240 45.17 3.90 -10.36
N TRP A 241 45.79 4.11 -11.53
CA TRP A 241 45.14 4.48 -12.79
C TRP A 241 44.86 3.26 -13.65
N TRP A 242 43.62 3.19 -14.14
CA TRP A 242 43.11 2.08 -14.93
C TRP A 242 42.47 2.56 -16.22
N TYR A 243 42.62 1.78 -17.28
CA TYR A 243 41.88 2.05 -18.52
C TYR A 243 40.49 1.50 -18.42
N ILE A 244 39.52 2.39 -18.66
CA ILE A 244 38.08 2.10 -18.63
C ILE A 244 37.54 1.97 -20.05
N SER A 245 36.78 0.93 -20.30
CA SER A 245 36.00 0.73 -21.51
C SER A 245 34.68 0.10 -21.14
N ASN A 246 33.59 0.57 -21.78
CA ASN A 246 32.25 0.11 -21.49
C ASN A 246 31.86 0.21 -19.98
N GLY A 247 32.36 1.24 -19.31
CA GLY A 247 32.05 1.55 -17.90
C GLY A 247 32.77 0.70 -16.87
N THR A 248 33.73 -0.16 -17.25
CA THR A 248 34.50 -1.02 -16.34
C THR A 248 35.96 -1.07 -16.74
N ILE A 249 36.85 -1.57 -15.86
CA ILE A 249 38.27 -1.72 -16.18
C ILE A 249 38.44 -2.73 -17.32
N ASP A 250 39.19 -2.32 -18.38
CA ASP A 250 39.61 -3.21 -19.45
C ASP A 250 41.05 -3.69 -19.22
N PHE A 251 41.21 -4.84 -18.57
CA PHE A 251 42.51 -5.48 -18.33
C PHE A 251 43.18 -5.99 -19.60
N THR A 252 42.57 -5.89 -20.77
CA THR A 252 43.17 -6.32 -22.05
C THR A 252 43.78 -5.18 -22.84
N TYR A 253 43.48 -3.92 -22.44
CA TYR A 253 43.99 -2.75 -23.16
C TYR A 253 45.51 -2.59 -23.02
N ASN A 254 46.15 -2.40 -24.17
CA ASN A 254 47.56 -2.07 -24.28
C ASN A 254 47.73 -0.95 -25.30
N GLY A 255 48.21 0.21 -24.89
CA GLY A 255 48.34 1.36 -25.78
C GLY A 255 48.53 2.67 -25.05
N MET A 256 48.49 3.76 -25.83
CA MET A 256 48.58 5.11 -25.27
C MET A 256 47.22 5.62 -24.87
N ALA A 257 47.09 6.11 -23.63
CA ALA A 257 45.89 6.81 -23.16
C ALA A 257 46.27 8.07 -22.38
N ALA A 258 45.36 9.06 -22.34
CA ALA A 258 45.60 10.33 -21.66
C ALA A 258 44.71 10.50 -20.44
N ASN A 259 45.22 11.19 -19.43
CA ASN A 259 44.48 11.78 -18.32
C ASN A 259 44.82 13.25 -18.17
N GLU A 260 44.38 13.93 -17.11
CA GLU A 260 44.69 15.34 -16.84
C GLU A 260 46.18 15.65 -16.62
N TYR A 261 47.00 14.62 -16.38
CA TYR A 261 48.46 14.77 -16.18
C TYR A 261 49.27 14.53 -17.45
N GLY A 262 48.65 14.03 -18.55
CA GLY A 262 49.30 13.81 -19.84
C GLY A 262 49.03 12.45 -20.46
N TRP A 263 49.94 12.02 -21.36
CA TRP A 263 49.90 10.76 -22.07
C TRP A 263 50.71 9.68 -21.37
N TRP A 264 50.09 8.51 -21.23
CA TRP A 264 50.69 7.37 -20.54
C TRP A 264 50.60 6.12 -21.40
N TYR A 265 51.58 5.24 -21.29
CA TYR A 265 51.46 3.90 -21.85
C TYR A 265 50.75 3.01 -20.83
N VAL A 266 49.70 2.36 -21.30
CA VAL A 266 48.92 1.42 -20.50
C VAL A 266 49.29 0.00 -20.92
N SER A 267 49.52 -0.87 -19.95
CA SER A 267 49.82 -2.28 -20.15
C SER A 267 48.87 -3.12 -19.30
N ASN A 268 48.13 -4.03 -19.94
CA ASN A 268 47.11 -4.84 -19.28
C ASN A 268 46.15 -4.00 -18.41
N GLY A 269 45.70 -2.85 -18.96
CA GLY A 269 44.71 -2.00 -18.32
C GLY A 269 45.23 -1.06 -17.23
N THR A 270 46.52 -1.08 -16.88
CA THR A 270 47.12 -0.19 -15.86
C THR A 270 48.26 0.62 -16.44
N ILE A 271 48.55 1.81 -15.87
CA ILE A 271 49.69 2.63 -16.25
C ILE A 271 50.94 1.95 -15.70
N ASP A 272 52.00 1.84 -16.53
CA ASP A 272 53.35 1.37 -16.14
C ASP A 272 54.08 2.42 -15.28
#